data_825a59c9df4120000a6b418b325bffb0
#
_entry.id   825a59c9df4120000a6b418b325bffb0
#
_cell.length_a   1.000
_cell.length_b   1.000
_cell.length_c   1.000
_cell.angle_alpha   90.00
_cell.angle_beta   90.00
_cell.angle_gamma   90.00
#
_symmetry.space_group_name_H-M   'P 1'
#
loop_
_entity.id
_entity.type
_entity.pdbx_description
1 polymer ?
#
loop_
_entity_poly.entity_id
_entity_poly.type
_entity_poly.pdbx_seq_one_letter_code
_entity_poly.pdbx_strand_id
1 'polypeptide(L)'
;HTIGRRQRQMCIRDRYGSKGFKRLVKDGFNAKNAHYSYAVTSTAPGHATVVTGTTPNYHGIIGNDWFNPSLGKEVYCVDDFFKKSVGTSTDEGKKSPKNLQTTTISDENRISTNFKAKTFSVALKDRSAVLSAGHTSDMTYWFNAKNEGRFITSSYYMDELPDWVESFNDRSNIFKYISRWDTYYNIKLYTESGPDLNKHEIKYLGKENSTFPHDLEKISKKKNGKIDYDVIKYSPFGNDIVKDFALNAIKFENLGSDEITDF
;
A
#
# COMPACT_ATOMS: atom_id res chain seq x y z
N HIS A 1 27.32 11.44 -1.11
CA HIS A 1 25.88 11.13 -1.02
C HIS A 1 25.55 9.87 -0.20
N THR A 2 26.42 8.86 -0.09
CA THR A 2 26.16 7.60 0.60
C THR A 2 26.26 7.72 2.12
N ILE A 3 27.15 8.58 2.63
CA ILE A 3 27.33 8.79 4.09
C ILE A 3 26.09 9.44 4.71
N GLY A 4 25.51 10.45 4.07
CA GLY A 4 24.32 11.14 4.58
C GLY A 4 23.08 10.25 4.68
N ARG A 5 22.89 9.28 3.77
CA ARG A 5 21.78 8.32 3.84
C ARG A 5 21.94 7.32 5.00
N ARG A 6 23.15 6.78 5.22
CA ARG A 6 23.44 5.89 6.35
C ARG A 6 23.25 6.59 7.70
N GLN A 7 23.71 7.82 7.82
CA GLN A 7 23.58 8.62 9.04
C GLN A 7 22.10 8.94 9.35
N ARG A 8 21.27 9.32 8.34
CA ARG A 8 19.83 9.52 8.52
C ARG A 8 19.11 8.24 8.96
N GLN A 9 19.44 7.10 8.37
CA GLN A 9 18.86 5.81 8.78
C GLN A 9 19.23 5.43 10.22
N MET A 10 20.44 5.72 10.66
CA MET A 10 20.86 5.49 12.05
C MET A 10 20.08 6.40 13.02
N CYS A 11 19.98 7.69 12.75
CA CYS A 11 19.22 8.63 13.59
C CYS A 11 17.72 8.26 13.69
N ILE A 12 17.12 7.77 12.61
CA ILE A 12 15.74 7.30 12.64
C ILE A 12 15.60 6.05 13.52
N ARG A 13 16.51 5.06 13.37
CA ARG A 13 16.49 3.80 14.15
C ARG A 13 16.67 4.05 15.64
N ASP A 14 17.51 4.98 16.03
CA ASP A 14 17.76 5.30 17.44
C ASP A 14 16.53 5.90 18.14
N ARG A 15 15.64 6.51 17.37
CA ARG A 15 14.41 7.14 17.85
C ARG A 15 13.19 6.24 17.87
N TYR A 16 13.30 4.99 17.34
CA TYR A 16 12.20 4.02 17.44
C TYR A 16 11.92 3.66 18.90
N GLY A 17 10.64 3.54 19.24
CA GLY A 17 10.22 2.95 20.51
C GLY A 17 10.72 1.51 20.67
N SER A 18 10.67 0.97 21.88
CA SER A 18 11.11 -0.42 22.18
C SER A 18 10.27 -1.50 21.49
N LYS A 19 9.05 -1.17 21.09
CA LYS A 19 8.11 -2.02 20.34
C LYS A 19 8.24 -1.80 18.84
N GLY A 20 7.49 -2.56 18.02
CA GLY A 20 7.48 -2.42 16.58
C GLY A 20 8.83 -2.72 15.95
N PHE A 21 9.39 -1.79 15.19
CA PHE A 21 10.63 -2.02 14.43
C PHE A 21 11.82 -2.45 15.28
N LYS A 22 12.00 -1.91 16.49
CA LYS A 22 13.10 -2.39 17.39
C LYS A 22 12.89 -3.84 17.80
N ARG A 23 11.65 -4.25 18.08
CA ARG A 23 11.32 -5.63 18.40
C ARG A 23 11.62 -6.54 17.21
N LEU A 24 11.15 -6.18 16.00
CA LEU A 24 11.41 -6.97 14.79
C LEU A 24 12.90 -7.12 14.49
N VAL A 25 13.70 -6.06 14.67
CA VAL A 25 15.16 -6.13 14.46
C VAL A 25 15.85 -6.96 15.55
N LYS A 26 15.35 -6.93 16.79
CA LYS A 26 15.96 -7.65 17.93
C LYS A 26 15.61 -9.13 17.93
N ASP A 27 14.33 -9.45 17.72
CA ASP A 27 13.77 -10.77 17.95
C ASP A 27 13.56 -11.55 16.63
N GLY A 28 13.61 -10.86 15.47
CA GLY A 28 13.45 -11.44 14.15
C GLY A 28 14.74 -11.55 13.35
N PHE A 29 14.63 -12.07 12.13
CA PHE A 29 15.73 -12.12 11.18
C PHE A 29 15.92 -10.80 10.45
N ASN A 30 17.12 -10.24 10.48
CA ASN A 30 17.47 -9.00 9.79
C ASN A 30 18.43 -9.25 8.63
N ALA A 31 17.92 -9.28 7.42
CA ALA A 31 18.70 -9.41 6.18
C ALA A 31 19.47 -8.11 5.88
N LYS A 32 20.70 -7.98 6.39
CA LYS A 32 21.51 -6.74 6.26
C LYS A 32 21.99 -6.44 4.85
N ASN A 33 22.03 -7.44 3.97
CA ASN A 33 22.55 -7.34 2.61
C ASN A 33 21.60 -8.00 1.59
N ALA A 34 20.32 -7.64 1.66
CA ALA A 34 19.32 -8.11 0.71
C ALA A 34 19.32 -7.23 -0.55
N HIS A 35 19.45 -7.85 -1.71
CA HIS A 35 19.43 -7.19 -3.02
C HIS A 35 18.48 -7.90 -3.98
N TYR A 36 17.83 -7.13 -4.84
CA TYR A 36 17.18 -7.69 -6.01
C TYR A 36 18.21 -8.03 -7.07
N SER A 37 18.10 -9.19 -7.70
CA SER A 37 19.01 -9.66 -8.75
C SER A 37 18.61 -9.22 -10.16
N TYR A 38 17.70 -8.26 -10.28
CA TYR A 38 17.19 -7.73 -11.55
C TYR A 38 17.09 -6.20 -11.52
N ALA A 39 16.99 -5.56 -12.71
CA ALA A 39 17.11 -4.11 -12.84
C ALA A 39 15.80 -3.34 -12.57
N VAL A 40 14.64 -3.83 -13.01
CA VAL A 40 13.36 -3.13 -12.90
C VAL A 40 12.71 -3.45 -11.55
N THR A 41 13.01 -2.62 -10.54
CA THR A 41 12.51 -2.78 -9.16
C THR A 41 11.34 -1.84 -8.86
N SER A 42 10.43 -1.64 -9.82
CA SER A 42 9.20 -0.87 -9.61
C SER A 42 8.23 -1.61 -8.66
N THR A 43 7.12 -0.98 -8.30
CA THR A 43 6.20 -1.50 -7.26
C THR A 43 5.77 -2.94 -7.50
N ALA A 44 5.28 -3.26 -8.71
CA ALA A 44 4.70 -4.57 -8.98
C ALA A 44 5.76 -5.70 -8.97
N PRO A 45 6.88 -5.62 -9.73
CA PRO A 45 7.93 -6.64 -9.63
C PRO A 45 8.49 -6.79 -8.22
N GLY A 46 8.67 -5.65 -7.51
CA GLY A 46 9.21 -5.66 -6.15
C GLY A 46 8.32 -6.41 -5.16
N HIS A 47 7.01 -6.13 -5.14
CA HIS A 47 6.07 -6.86 -4.28
C HIS A 47 5.98 -8.34 -4.67
N ALA A 48 5.81 -8.64 -5.97
CA ALA A 48 5.78 -10.01 -6.44
C ALA A 48 7.02 -10.80 -6.00
N THR A 49 8.23 -10.23 -6.18
CA THR A 49 9.49 -10.88 -5.75
C THR A 49 9.52 -11.16 -4.24
N VAL A 50 9.10 -10.20 -3.40
CA VAL A 50 9.12 -10.37 -1.94
C VAL A 50 8.20 -11.50 -1.49
N VAL A 51 6.99 -11.58 -2.06
CA VAL A 51 5.98 -12.55 -1.60
C VAL A 51 6.08 -13.92 -2.28
N THR A 52 6.72 -14.01 -3.45
CA THR A 52 6.93 -15.29 -4.16
C THR A 52 8.31 -15.91 -3.90
N GLY A 53 9.27 -15.13 -3.37
CA GLY A 53 10.64 -15.56 -3.19
C GLY A 53 11.41 -15.78 -4.49
N THR A 54 10.89 -15.33 -5.65
CA THR A 54 11.51 -15.53 -6.96
C THR A 54 11.59 -14.24 -7.79
N THR A 55 12.08 -14.30 -9.01
CA THR A 55 12.35 -13.15 -9.86
C THR A 55 11.29 -12.97 -10.95
N PRO A 56 11.21 -11.80 -11.62
CA PRO A 56 10.27 -11.54 -12.71
C PRO A 56 10.23 -12.59 -13.83
N ASN A 57 11.36 -13.23 -14.09
CA ASN A 57 11.44 -14.31 -15.08
C ASN A 57 10.57 -15.53 -14.74
N TYR A 58 10.30 -15.75 -13.44
CA TYR A 58 9.50 -16.89 -12.96
C TYR A 58 8.09 -16.45 -12.58
N HIS A 59 7.96 -15.33 -11.87
CA HIS A 59 6.63 -14.89 -11.41
C HIS A 59 5.86 -14.08 -12.46
N GLY A 60 6.46 -13.73 -13.61
CA GLY A 60 5.79 -13.12 -14.76
C GLY A 60 5.51 -11.60 -14.65
N ILE A 61 5.72 -10.98 -13.49
CA ILE A 61 5.47 -9.56 -13.28
C ILE A 61 6.75 -8.77 -13.57
N ILE A 62 6.91 -8.31 -14.81
CA ILE A 62 8.15 -7.67 -15.31
C ILE A 62 8.17 -6.14 -15.13
N GLY A 63 7.02 -5.51 -14.87
CA GLY A 63 6.85 -4.08 -14.67
C GLY A 63 5.55 -3.76 -13.98
N ASN A 64 5.27 -2.47 -13.72
CA ASN A 64 3.91 -2.04 -13.38
C ASN A 64 3.01 -2.15 -14.61
N ASP A 65 3.57 -1.80 -15.75
CA ASP A 65 2.96 -1.86 -17.07
C ASP A 65 3.99 -2.43 -18.05
N TRP A 66 3.55 -3.16 -19.06
CA TRP A 66 4.41 -3.63 -20.14
C TRP A 66 3.64 -3.86 -21.43
N PHE A 67 4.31 -3.76 -22.56
CA PHE A 67 3.74 -4.15 -23.85
C PHE A 67 3.72 -5.67 -23.96
N ASN A 68 2.56 -6.24 -24.25
CA ASN A 68 2.38 -7.67 -24.51
C ASN A 68 2.31 -7.90 -26.02
N PRO A 69 3.35 -8.50 -26.65
CA PRO A 69 3.40 -8.68 -28.10
C PRO A 69 2.27 -9.58 -28.62
N SER A 70 1.85 -10.59 -27.86
CA SER A 70 0.78 -11.52 -28.26
C SER A 70 -0.60 -10.84 -28.25
N LEU A 71 -0.81 -9.84 -27.42
CA LEU A 71 -2.03 -9.05 -27.35
C LEU A 71 -1.97 -7.77 -28.19
N GLY A 72 -0.77 -7.37 -28.65
CA GLY A 72 -0.53 -6.13 -29.40
C GLY A 72 -0.84 -4.84 -28.62
N LYS A 73 -0.81 -4.88 -27.27
CA LYS A 73 -1.19 -3.76 -26.40
C LYS A 73 -0.42 -3.73 -25.10
N GLU A 74 -0.47 -2.57 -24.43
CA GLU A 74 0.00 -2.45 -23.05
C GLU A 74 -0.91 -3.21 -22.08
N VAL A 75 -0.29 -3.83 -21.09
CA VAL A 75 -0.94 -4.57 -19.99
C VAL A 75 -0.49 -3.96 -18.69
N TYR A 76 -1.45 -3.62 -17.83
CA TYR A 76 -1.19 -3.28 -16.45
C TYR A 76 -1.13 -4.56 -15.60
N CYS A 77 -0.18 -4.62 -14.67
CA CYS A 77 0.21 -5.86 -13.98
C CYS A 77 -0.93 -6.63 -13.30
N VAL A 78 -2.00 -5.96 -12.89
CA VAL A 78 -3.14 -6.57 -12.18
C VAL A 78 -4.49 -6.34 -12.86
N ASP A 79 -4.54 -5.75 -14.07
CA ASP A 79 -5.82 -5.56 -14.76
C ASP A 79 -6.47 -6.88 -15.14
N ASP A 80 -7.77 -6.98 -14.88
CA ASP A 80 -8.61 -8.09 -15.28
C ASP A 80 -10.00 -7.63 -15.69
N PHE A 81 -10.19 -7.40 -16.98
CA PHE A 81 -11.44 -6.92 -17.57
C PHE A 81 -12.59 -7.93 -17.49
N PHE A 82 -12.32 -9.17 -17.14
CA PHE A 82 -13.36 -10.19 -16.90
C PHE A 82 -13.95 -10.12 -15.49
N LYS A 83 -13.34 -9.31 -14.61
CA LYS A 83 -13.83 -9.07 -13.26
C LYS A 83 -14.63 -7.78 -13.17
N LYS A 84 -15.48 -7.69 -12.16
CA LYS A 84 -16.28 -6.49 -11.85
C LYS A 84 -15.63 -5.73 -10.70
N SER A 85 -15.83 -4.44 -10.69
CA SER A 85 -15.48 -3.62 -9.52
C SER A 85 -16.51 -3.84 -8.41
N VAL A 86 -16.03 -3.94 -7.17
CA VAL A 86 -16.86 -4.06 -5.97
C VAL A 86 -16.56 -2.89 -5.03
N GLY A 87 -17.60 -2.21 -4.59
CA GLY A 87 -17.49 -1.01 -3.76
C GLY A 87 -17.23 0.29 -4.52
N THR A 88 -17.30 0.30 -5.86
CA THR A 88 -17.17 1.48 -6.71
C THR A 88 -17.95 1.31 -8.00
N SER A 89 -18.38 2.43 -8.58
CA SER A 89 -19.02 2.48 -9.92
C SER A 89 -18.00 2.59 -11.07
N THR A 90 -16.71 2.72 -10.75
CA THR A 90 -15.62 2.88 -11.73
C THR A 90 -14.96 1.54 -12.07
N ASP A 91 -14.09 1.51 -13.08
CA ASP A 91 -13.35 0.31 -13.47
C ASP A 91 -12.12 0.02 -12.57
N GLU A 92 -11.89 0.82 -11.52
CA GLU A 92 -10.73 0.71 -10.64
C GLU A 92 -10.68 -0.61 -9.82
N GLY A 93 -11.80 -1.33 -9.76
CA GLY A 93 -11.89 -2.64 -9.11
C GLY A 93 -11.71 -3.83 -10.05
N LYS A 94 -11.55 -3.64 -11.36
CA LYS A 94 -11.37 -4.74 -12.34
C LYS A 94 -9.94 -5.30 -12.27
N LYS A 95 -9.60 -5.95 -11.18
CA LYS A 95 -8.25 -6.43 -10.84
C LYS A 95 -8.26 -7.90 -10.41
N SER A 96 -7.15 -8.59 -10.69
CA SER A 96 -6.87 -9.93 -10.17
C SER A 96 -5.37 -10.24 -10.26
N PRO A 97 -4.88 -11.30 -9.60
CA PRO A 97 -3.48 -11.74 -9.73
C PRO A 97 -3.22 -12.59 -10.99
N LYS A 98 -4.07 -12.57 -12.01
CA LYS A 98 -3.98 -13.47 -13.18
C LYS A 98 -2.65 -13.47 -13.92
N ASN A 99 -1.90 -12.34 -13.87
CA ASN A 99 -0.60 -12.24 -14.51
C ASN A 99 0.55 -12.78 -13.64
N LEU A 100 0.29 -13.06 -12.36
CA LEU A 100 1.23 -13.70 -11.47
C LEU A 100 1.28 -15.19 -11.78
N GLN A 101 2.45 -15.74 -12.11
CA GLN A 101 2.63 -17.11 -12.61
C GLN A 101 3.10 -18.11 -11.55
N THR A 102 3.29 -17.63 -10.32
CA THR A 102 3.74 -18.45 -9.19
C THR A 102 2.84 -18.22 -7.98
N THR A 103 2.82 -19.16 -7.06
CA THR A 103 2.20 -18.99 -5.76
C THR A 103 2.99 -17.98 -4.90
N THR A 104 2.31 -17.40 -3.94
CA THR A 104 2.89 -16.53 -2.92
C THR A 104 3.00 -17.26 -1.59
N ILE A 105 3.73 -16.68 -0.63
CA ILE A 105 3.79 -17.23 0.73
C ILE A 105 2.39 -17.34 1.37
N SER A 106 1.49 -16.43 1.06
CA SER A 106 0.10 -16.49 1.52
C SER A 106 -0.69 -17.62 0.87
N ASP A 107 -0.47 -17.89 -0.43
CA ASP A 107 -1.04 -19.05 -1.12
C ASP A 107 -0.56 -20.34 -0.49
N GLU A 108 0.75 -20.48 -0.26
CA GLU A 108 1.34 -21.68 0.35
C GLU A 108 0.83 -21.89 1.78
N ASN A 109 0.66 -20.82 2.56
CA ASN A 109 0.06 -20.91 3.89
C ASN A 109 -1.37 -21.45 3.82
N ARG A 110 -2.19 -20.97 2.90
CA ARG A 110 -3.56 -21.48 2.71
C ARG A 110 -3.58 -22.93 2.24
N ILE A 111 -2.74 -23.29 1.28
CA ILE A 111 -2.64 -24.67 0.78
C ILE A 111 -2.20 -25.61 1.92
N SER A 112 -1.18 -25.26 2.67
CA SER A 112 -0.66 -26.09 3.77
C SER A 112 -1.65 -26.31 4.91
N THR A 113 -2.58 -25.36 5.11
CA THR A 113 -3.65 -25.44 6.11
C THR A 113 -4.96 -25.99 5.54
N ASN A 114 -4.93 -26.54 4.32
CA ASN A 114 -6.12 -27.00 3.60
C ASN A 114 -7.21 -25.90 3.52
N PHE A 115 -6.79 -24.66 3.17
CA PHE A 115 -7.63 -23.46 3.02
C PHE A 115 -8.34 -23.00 4.31
N LYS A 116 -7.87 -23.42 5.48
CA LYS A 116 -8.42 -22.95 6.75
C LYS A 116 -7.83 -21.60 7.18
N ALA A 117 -6.56 -21.33 6.83
CA ALA A 117 -5.96 -20.02 7.07
C ALA A 117 -6.66 -18.93 6.27
N LYS A 118 -6.84 -17.77 6.89
CA LYS A 118 -7.34 -16.57 6.21
C LYS A 118 -6.18 -15.76 5.64
N THR A 119 -6.39 -15.18 4.47
CA THR A 119 -5.44 -14.23 3.89
C THR A 119 -6.12 -12.89 3.71
N PHE A 120 -5.57 -11.87 4.37
CA PHE A 120 -6.03 -10.49 4.30
C PHE A 120 -4.93 -9.60 3.72
N SER A 121 -5.28 -8.80 2.72
CA SER A 121 -4.36 -7.83 2.13
C SER A 121 -5.00 -6.47 1.97
N VAL A 122 -4.28 -5.42 2.38
CA VAL A 122 -4.71 -4.03 2.18
C VAL A 122 -3.55 -3.13 1.81
N ALA A 123 -3.77 -2.24 0.85
CA ALA A 123 -2.76 -1.25 0.46
C ALA A 123 -3.40 0.03 -0.09
N LEU A 124 -2.60 1.09 -0.22
CA LEU A 124 -3.00 2.31 -0.93
C LEU A 124 -3.06 2.11 -2.46
N LYS A 125 -2.38 1.08 -2.97
CA LYS A 125 -2.32 0.78 -4.41
C LYS A 125 -2.82 -0.63 -4.67
N ASP A 126 -3.65 -0.78 -5.71
CA ASP A 126 -4.19 -2.04 -6.18
C ASP A 126 -3.13 -3.14 -6.35
N ARG A 127 -2.07 -2.88 -7.11
CA ARG A 127 -1.00 -3.84 -7.38
C ARG A 127 -0.23 -4.28 -6.13
N SER A 128 -0.13 -3.41 -5.13
CA SER A 128 0.49 -3.80 -3.85
C SER A 128 -0.40 -4.76 -3.07
N ALA A 129 -1.71 -4.50 -3.02
CA ALA A 129 -2.67 -5.37 -2.36
C ALA A 129 -2.82 -6.71 -3.10
N VAL A 130 -3.11 -6.66 -4.39
CA VAL A 130 -3.40 -7.84 -5.23
C VAL A 130 -2.22 -8.80 -5.32
N LEU A 131 -1.01 -8.30 -5.60
CA LEU A 131 0.15 -9.16 -5.74
C LEU A 131 0.60 -9.76 -4.41
N SER A 132 0.46 -9.02 -3.29
CA SER A 132 0.77 -9.55 -1.96
C SER A 132 -0.24 -10.57 -1.47
N ALA A 133 -1.50 -10.44 -1.90
CA ALA A 133 -2.57 -11.37 -1.58
C ALA A 133 -2.40 -12.75 -2.22
N GLY A 134 -1.83 -12.79 -3.42
CA GLY A 134 -1.73 -14.03 -4.21
C GLY A 134 -3.07 -14.45 -4.83
N HIS A 135 -3.15 -15.74 -5.19
CA HIS A 135 -4.28 -16.31 -5.93
C HIS A 135 -5.44 -16.77 -5.05
N THR A 136 -5.16 -17.08 -3.79
CA THR A 136 -6.13 -17.77 -2.93
C THR A 136 -6.73 -16.87 -1.85
N SER A 137 -6.38 -15.59 -1.81
CA SER A 137 -6.91 -14.64 -0.82
C SER A 137 -8.42 -14.41 -1.02
N ASP A 138 -9.13 -14.31 0.09
CA ASP A 138 -10.56 -13.96 0.11
C ASP A 138 -10.78 -12.46 0.40
N MET A 139 -9.79 -11.80 1.02
CA MET A 139 -9.95 -10.46 1.57
C MET A 139 -8.83 -9.55 1.08
N THR A 140 -9.04 -8.89 -0.04
CA THR A 140 -8.04 -8.00 -0.65
C THR A 140 -8.65 -6.66 -0.99
N TYR A 141 -8.10 -5.58 -0.42
CA TYR A 141 -8.64 -4.24 -0.56
C TYR A 141 -7.57 -3.23 -0.95
N TRP A 142 -7.97 -2.18 -1.68
CA TRP A 142 -7.09 -1.05 -1.99
C TRP A 142 -7.87 0.26 -1.99
N PHE A 143 -7.15 1.35 -1.73
CA PHE A 143 -7.74 2.67 -1.61
C PHE A 143 -7.95 3.31 -2.98
N ASN A 144 -9.21 3.51 -3.38
CA ASN A 144 -9.60 4.26 -4.56
C ASN A 144 -9.69 5.75 -4.25
N ALA A 145 -8.63 6.50 -4.54
CA ALA A 145 -8.60 7.93 -4.34
C ALA A 145 -9.27 8.72 -5.48
N LYS A 146 -9.56 8.08 -6.62
CA LYS A 146 -10.16 8.77 -7.78
C LYS A 146 -11.63 9.07 -7.50
N ASN A 147 -11.89 10.29 -7.04
CA ASN A 147 -13.22 10.87 -6.79
C ASN A 147 -14.03 10.27 -5.64
N GLU A 148 -13.67 9.15 -5.07
CA GLU A 148 -14.50 8.44 -4.08
C GLU A 148 -13.86 8.43 -2.69
N GLY A 149 -12.54 8.24 -2.58
CA GLY A 149 -11.84 8.21 -1.29
C GLY A 149 -12.31 7.05 -0.42
N ARG A 150 -12.32 5.82 -0.94
CA ARG A 150 -12.83 4.64 -0.24
C ARG A 150 -12.00 3.39 -0.55
N PHE A 151 -12.05 2.41 0.32
CA PHE A 151 -11.52 1.07 0.03
C PHE A 151 -12.49 0.29 -0.85
N ILE A 152 -11.94 -0.35 -1.86
CA ILE A 152 -12.67 -1.14 -2.85
C ILE A 152 -11.98 -2.49 -3.04
N THR A 153 -12.65 -3.39 -3.77
CA THR A 153 -12.12 -4.69 -4.15
C THR A 153 -12.58 -5.10 -5.56
N SER A 154 -12.39 -6.34 -5.89
CA SER A 154 -12.75 -6.99 -7.15
C SER A 154 -13.67 -8.18 -6.93
N SER A 155 -14.53 -8.46 -7.89
CA SER A 155 -15.29 -9.71 -7.93
C SER A 155 -14.42 -10.98 -8.10
N TYR A 156 -13.09 -10.82 -8.14
CA TYR A 156 -12.17 -11.93 -7.97
C TYR A 156 -12.18 -12.48 -6.55
N TYR A 157 -12.34 -11.56 -5.56
CA TYR A 157 -12.25 -11.88 -4.14
C TYR A 157 -13.63 -12.01 -3.47
N MET A 158 -14.58 -11.15 -3.82
CA MET A 158 -15.92 -11.15 -3.23
C MET A 158 -16.93 -10.43 -4.15
N ASP A 159 -18.22 -10.72 -3.98
CA ASP A 159 -19.27 -10.12 -4.78
C ASP A 159 -19.76 -8.77 -4.22
N GLU A 160 -19.65 -8.54 -2.92
CA GLU A 160 -20.04 -7.31 -2.22
C GLU A 160 -19.10 -7.00 -1.04
N LEU A 161 -19.04 -5.73 -0.65
CA LEU A 161 -18.24 -5.33 0.51
C LEU A 161 -18.93 -5.73 1.82
N PRO A 162 -18.19 -6.26 2.81
CA PRO A 162 -18.73 -6.45 4.16
C PRO A 162 -19.19 -5.14 4.80
N ASP A 163 -20.21 -5.21 5.67
CA ASP A 163 -20.79 -4.05 6.36
C ASP A 163 -19.76 -3.20 7.11
N TRP A 164 -18.75 -3.83 7.70
CA TRP A 164 -17.69 -3.09 8.38
C TRP A 164 -16.82 -2.27 7.44
N VAL A 165 -16.62 -2.75 6.19
CA VAL A 165 -15.89 -2.02 5.14
C VAL A 165 -16.72 -0.84 4.65
N GLU A 166 -18.02 -1.04 4.41
CA GLU A 166 -18.94 0.05 4.06
C GLU A 166 -18.99 1.13 5.16
N SER A 167 -19.06 0.70 6.43
CA SER A 167 -19.01 1.61 7.57
C SER A 167 -17.68 2.35 7.67
N PHE A 168 -16.54 1.70 7.38
CA PHE A 168 -15.24 2.35 7.33
C PHE A 168 -15.17 3.38 6.19
N ASN A 169 -15.78 3.07 5.07
CA ASN A 169 -15.84 3.91 3.86
C ASN A 169 -16.76 5.14 4.01
N ASP A 170 -17.46 5.30 5.12
CA ASP A 170 -18.24 6.50 5.36
C ASP A 170 -17.38 7.75 5.19
N ARG A 171 -17.93 8.72 4.49
CA ARG A 171 -17.20 9.94 4.12
C ARG A 171 -16.62 10.67 5.34
N SER A 172 -17.34 10.69 6.46
CA SER A 172 -16.89 11.34 7.69
C SER A 172 -15.64 10.66 8.26
N ASN A 173 -15.57 9.33 8.18
CA ASN A 173 -14.41 8.54 8.60
C ASN A 173 -13.18 8.78 7.72
N ILE A 174 -13.36 8.96 6.42
CA ILE A 174 -12.27 9.22 5.49
C ILE A 174 -11.74 10.64 5.64
N PHE A 175 -12.63 11.61 5.89
CA PHE A 175 -12.23 13.02 6.04
C PHE A 175 -11.27 13.28 7.19
N LYS A 176 -11.27 12.47 8.25
CA LYS A 176 -10.30 12.60 9.37
C LYS A 176 -8.83 12.48 8.93
N TYR A 177 -8.57 11.82 7.78
CA TYR A 177 -7.23 11.69 7.19
C TYR A 177 -6.87 12.85 6.24
N ILE A 178 -7.78 13.80 6.03
CA ILE A 178 -7.53 15.03 5.26
C ILE A 178 -7.42 16.19 6.25
N SER A 179 -6.36 16.18 7.03
CA SER A 179 -6.11 17.18 8.05
C SER A 179 -4.79 17.93 7.80
N ARG A 180 -4.46 18.86 8.65
CA ARG A 180 -3.20 19.58 8.56
C ARG A 180 -2.04 18.65 8.89
N TRP A 181 -1.09 18.51 7.97
CA TRP A 181 0.17 17.82 8.18
C TRP A 181 1.23 18.83 8.58
N ASP A 182 1.73 18.71 9.78
CA ASP A 182 2.82 19.53 10.32
C ASP A 182 3.98 18.65 10.80
N THR A 183 5.10 19.26 11.14
CA THR A 183 6.21 18.55 11.77
C THR A 183 5.83 18.13 13.19
N TYR A 184 6.30 16.95 13.61
CA TYR A 184 5.99 16.42 14.96
C TYR A 184 6.59 17.27 16.08
N TYR A 185 7.81 17.79 15.88
CA TYR A 185 8.47 18.75 16.75
C TYR A 185 8.57 20.11 16.06
N ASN A 186 8.96 21.13 16.82
CA ASN A 186 9.29 22.43 16.22
C ASN A 186 10.33 22.25 15.12
N ILE A 187 10.08 22.83 13.95
CA ILE A 187 10.94 22.68 12.75
C ILE A 187 12.41 23.00 13.02
N LYS A 188 12.70 23.93 13.94
CA LYS A 188 14.06 24.31 14.33
C LYS A 188 14.86 23.19 15.01
N LEU A 189 14.19 22.13 15.47
CA LEU A 189 14.85 20.96 16.10
C LEU A 189 15.33 19.93 15.08
N TYR A 190 14.98 20.09 13.80
CA TYR A 190 15.40 19.19 12.72
C TYR A 190 16.71 19.65 12.08
N THR A 191 17.78 19.68 12.89
CA THR A 191 19.09 20.23 12.49
C THR A 191 19.82 19.39 11.45
N GLU A 192 19.58 18.08 11.43
CA GLU A 192 20.26 17.16 10.48
C GLU A 192 19.62 17.15 9.08
N SER A 193 18.43 17.69 8.92
CA SER A 193 17.71 17.70 7.64
C SER A 193 18.07 18.88 6.73
N GLY A 194 18.73 19.91 7.27
CA GLY A 194 18.90 21.19 6.62
C GLY A 194 17.64 22.06 6.70
N PRO A 195 17.59 23.20 5.98
CA PRO A 195 16.45 24.10 6.00
C PRO A 195 15.22 23.44 5.36
N ASP A 196 14.02 23.82 5.86
CA ASP A 196 12.73 23.33 5.35
C ASP A 196 12.52 23.69 3.87
N LEU A 197 12.94 24.88 3.46
CA LEU A 197 12.96 25.26 2.04
C LEU A 197 14.19 24.68 1.34
N ASN A 198 13.99 23.61 0.58
CA ASN A 198 15.06 22.95 -0.15
C ASN A 198 14.74 22.92 -1.66
N LYS A 199 15.62 23.49 -2.49
CA LYS A 199 15.48 23.56 -3.94
C LYS A 199 15.48 22.20 -4.67
N HIS A 200 15.92 21.15 -3.99
CA HIS A 200 15.96 19.79 -4.54
C HIS A 200 14.72 18.96 -4.22
N GLU A 201 13.79 19.52 -3.45
CA GLU A 201 12.53 18.87 -3.16
C GLU A 201 11.46 19.19 -4.20
N ILE A 202 10.64 18.19 -4.50
CA ILE A 202 9.50 18.36 -5.40
C ILE A 202 8.42 19.18 -4.67
N LYS A 203 7.83 20.13 -5.38
CA LYS A 203 6.70 20.90 -4.87
C LYS A 203 5.57 19.98 -4.43
N TYR A 204 5.07 20.18 -3.22
CA TYR A 204 4.03 19.32 -2.67
C TYR A 204 2.66 19.67 -3.27
N LEU A 205 2.05 18.74 -4.03
CA LEU A 205 0.67 18.76 -4.53
C LEU A 205 0.12 20.14 -4.89
N GLY A 206 0.82 20.87 -5.79
CA GLY A 206 0.36 22.18 -6.31
C GLY A 206 0.70 23.37 -5.41
N LYS A 207 1.42 23.18 -4.30
CA LYS A 207 2.04 24.30 -3.56
C LYS A 207 3.21 24.88 -4.34
N GLU A 208 3.55 26.14 -4.07
CA GLU A 208 4.74 26.77 -4.66
C GLU A 208 6.06 26.18 -4.15
N ASN A 209 6.04 25.61 -2.96
CA ASN A 209 7.21 24.97 -2.30
C ASN A 209 6.78 23.74 -1.48
N SER A 210 7.77 23.03 -0.93
CA SER A 210 7.57 21.84 -0.07
C SER A 210 7.52 22.14 1.43
N THR A 211 7.55 23.42 1.83
CA THR A 211 7.65 23.80 3.25
C THR A 211 6.42 23.45 4.08
N PHE A 212 6.63 23.11 5.33
CA PHE A 212 5.57 22.90 6.31
C PHE A 212 4.93 24.21 6.79
N PRO A 213 3.65 24.15 7.21
CA PRO A 213 2.76 23.00 7.22
C PRO A 213 2.06 22.76 5.87
N HIS A 214 1.54 21.54 5.68
CA HIS A 214 0.68 21.22 4.54
C HIS A 214 -0.78 21.16 5.01
N ASP A 215 -1.60 22.07 4.55
CA ASP A 215 -3.05 22.11 4.80
C ASP A 215 -3.74 21.22 3.75
N LEU A 216 -3.90 19.91 4.10
CA LEU A 216 -4.47 18.95 3.17
C LEU A 216 -5.94 19.23 2.87
N GLU A 217 -6.67 19.81 3.81
CA GLU A 217 -8.06 20.19 3.57
C GLU A 217 -8.17 21.23 2.45
N LYS A 218 -7.31 22.23 2.47
CA LYS A 218 -7.25 23.27 1.43
C LYS A 218 -6.73 22.71 0.11
N ILE A 219 -5.65 21.90 0.15
CA ILE A 219 -5.00 21.31 -1.02
C ILE A 219 -5.92 20.32 -1.73
N SER A 220 -6.74 19.56 -1.02
CA SER A 220 -7.65 18.57 -1.58
C SER A 220 -8.82 19.16 -2.37
N LYS A 221 -9.18 20.43 -2.13
CA LYS A 221 -10.30 21.08 -2.80
C LYS A 221 -9.95 21.42 -4.25
N LYS A 222 -10.51 20.69 -5.20
CA LYS A 222 -10.37 20.98 -6.65
C LYS A 222 -11.24 22.17 -7.06
N LYS A 223 -10.87 22.86 -8.16
CA LYS A 223 -11.60 24.01 -8.70
C LYS A 223 -13.07 23.72 -9.03
N ASN A 224 -13.41 22.47 -9.30
CA ASN A 224 -14.78 22.01 -9.61
C ASN A 224 -15.58 21.57 -8.37
N GLY A 225 -15.12 21.86 -7.16
CA GLY A 225 -15.74 21.48 -5.90
C GLY A 225 -15.55 20.01 -5.47
N LYS A 226 -14.89 19.19 -6.30
CA LYS A 226 -14.56 17.80 -5.92
C LYS A 226 -13.38 17.77 -4.98
N ILE A 227 -13.30 16.69 -4.18
CA ILE A 227 -12.18 16.42 -3.30
C ILE A 227 -11.16 15.54 -4.02
N ASP A 228 -9.89 15.87 -3.85
CA ASP A 228 -8.78 15.07 -4.27
C ASP A 228 -8.27 14.21 -3.11
N TYR A 229 -8.68 12.96 -3.05
CA TYR A 229 -8.28 12.03 -1.99
C TYR A 229 -6.84 11.52 -2.16
N ASP A 230 -6.17 11.80 -3.28
CA ASP A 230 -4.76 11.47 -3.45
C ASP A 230 -3.86 12.17 -2.41
N VAL A 231 -4.29 13.27 -1.83
CA VAL A 231 -3.58 13.94 -0.72
C VAL A 231 -3.30 13.00 0.45
N ILE A 232 -4.17 12.01 0.70
CA ILE A 232 -3.98 10.99 1.73
C ILE A 232 -2.77 10.13 1.38
N LYS A 233 -2.64 9.68 0.13
CA LYS A 233 -1.54 8.81 -0.32
C LYS A 233 -0.16 9.47 -0.25
N TYR A 234 -0.13 10.80 -0.37
CA TYR A 234 1.11 11.60 -0.36
C TYR A 234 1.40 12.24 0.99
N SER A 235 0.79 11.75 2.05
CA SER A 235 0.98 12.21 3.43
C SER A 235 1.13 11.04 4.39
N PRO A 236 1.58 11.25 5.64
CA PRO A 236 1.63 10.21 6.67
C PRO A 236 0.26 9.57 6.95
N PHE A 237 -0.82 10.29 6.72
CA PHE A 237 -2.19 9.79 6.91
C PHE A 237 -2.52 8.61 5.99
N GLY A 238 -1.76 8.41 4.90
CA GLY A 238 -1.84 7.19 4.10
C GLY A 238 -1.44 5.94 4.88
N ASN A 239 -0.45 6.03 5.75
CA ASN A 239 -0.10 4.93 6.66
C ASN A 239 -1.18 4.74 7.74
N ASP A 240 -1.71 5.85 8.28
CA ASP A 240 -2.73 5.77 9.32
C ASP A 240 -4.02 5.13 8.82
N ILE A 241 -4.50 5.50 7.64
CA ILE A 241 -5.73 4.93 7.08
C ILE A 241 -5.57 3.42 6.79
N VAL A 242 -4.43 2.97 6.27
CA VAL A 242 -4.15 1.54 6.04
C VAL A 242 -4.05 0.79 7.37
N LYS A 243 -3.35 1.34 8.36
CA LYS A 243 -3.25 0.78 9.70
C LYS A 243 -4.63 0.63 10.35
N ASP A 244 -5.45 1.68 10.32
CA ASP A 244 -6.76 1.67 10.94
C ASP A 244 -7.71 0.68 10.24
N PHE A 245 -7.63 0.57 8.91
CA PHE A 245 -8.37 -0.43 8.14
C PHE A 245 -7.94 -1.86 8.53
N ALA A 246 -6.63 -2.12 8.61
CA ALA A 246 -6.10 -3.42 9.02
C ALA A 246 -6.51 -3.80 10.45
N LEU A 247 -6.52 -2.85 11.38
CA LEU A 247 -6.99 -3.10 12.75
C LEU A 247 -8.49 -3.44 12.80
N ASN A 248 -9.32 -2.81 11.95
CA ASN A 248 -10.72 -3.20 11.81
C ASN A 248 -10.86 -4.60 11.23
N ALA A 249 -10.08 -4.94 10.20
CA ALA A 249 -10.10 -6.29 9.63
C ALA A 249 -9.73 -7.35 10.68
N ILE A 250 -8.67 -7.16 11.45
CA ILE A 250 -8.28 -8.08 12.54
C ILE A 250 -9.46 -8.32 13.48
N LYS A 251 -10.18 -7.25 13.84
CA LYS A 251 -11.30 -7.32 14.77
C LYS A 251 -12.54 -7.99 14.17
N PHE A 252 -12.96 -7.56 12.98
CA PHE A 252 -14.23 -7.99 12.40
C PHE A 252 -14.15 -9.34 11.69
N GLU A 253 -12.98 -9.69 11.17
CA GLU A 253 -12.71 -10.98 10.53
C GLU A 253 -12.14 -12.02 11.50
N ASN A 254 -11.93 -11.66 12.78
CA ASN A 254 -11.35 -12.52 13.82
C ASN A 254 -10.01 -13.12 13.37
N LEU A 255 -9.12 -12.30 12.77
CA LEU A 255 -7.81 -12.77 12.32
C LEU A 255 -6.93 -13.11 13.52
N GLY A 256 -6.24 -14.26 13.44
CA GLY A 256 -5.37 -14.75 14.51
C GLY A 256 -6.10 -15.15 15.80
N SER A 257 -7.39 -15.50 15.71
CA SER A 257 -8.21 -15.85 16.90
C SER A 257 -8.27 -17.36 17.17
N ASP A 258 -7.72 -18.18 16.30
CA ASP A 258 -7.66 -19.65 16.43
C ASP A 258 -6.21 -20.16 16.35
N GLU A 259 -6.01 -21.48 16.32
CA GLU A 259 -4.70 -22.14 16.27
C GLU A 259 -4.09 -22.16 14.85
N ILE A 260 -4.79 -21.63 13.86
CA ILE A 260 -4.35 -21.60 12.46
C ILE A 260 -3.74 -20.22 12.18
N THR A 261 -2.51 -20.20 11.69
CA THR A 261 -1.84 -18.95 11.35
C THR A 261 -2.47 -18.30 10.12
N ASP A 262 -3.06 -17.12 10.29
CA ASP A 262 -3.51 -16.25 9.22
C ASP A 262 -2.36 -15.42 8.63
N PHE A 263 -2.54 -14.89 7.42
CA PHE A 263 -1.53 -14.10 6.72
C PHE A 263 -2.08 -12.73 6.31
#